data_bd687acd39b6ab3635eb95c668664970
#
_entry.id   bd687acd39b6ab3635eb95c668664970
#
_cell.length_a   1.000
_cell.length_b   1.000
_cell.length_c   1.000
_cell.angle_alpha   90.00
_cell.angle_beta   90.00
_cell.angle_gamma   90.00
#
_symmetry.space_group_name_H-M   'P 1'
#
loop_
_entity.id
_entity.type
_entity.pdbx_description
1 polymer ?
#
loop_
_entity_poly.entity_id
_entity_poly.type
_entity_poly.pdbx_seq_one_letter_code
_entity_poly.pdbx_strand_id
1 'polypeptide(L)'
;MFSLERSIMAPKISSTSSFGRLIRNPTAPQACPGFSRAYSAPVDGSIPVAKLKYIPSSGTYPKGFKVSGTHVGVKPSNKSNPDLAFIASETPCAAAAVFTKNKFQAAPVTVSRDMLKRRSNAGIRGVIINSGCANAVTGKGGMEDAEKMGAEADRCFGDISDGKGGSSIVMSTGVIGQRYVFLMVKFGNIR
;
A
#
# COMPACT_ATOMS: atom_id res chain seq x y z
N MET A 1 -22.62 5.23 62.21
CA MET A 1 -21.89 5.72 63.39
C MET A 1 -20.51 6.13 62.90
N PHE A 2 -20.26 7.45 63.03
CA PHE A 2 -19.03 8.23 62.84
C PHE A 2 -18.33 8.28 61.48
N SER A 3 -18.63 9.36 60.81
CA SER A 3 -17.87 10.17 59.84
C SER A 3 -16.52 10.62 60.43
N LEU A 4 -15.49 10.71 59.56
CA LEU A 4 -14.37 11.63 59.78
C LEU A 4 -13.79 12.03 58.40
N GLU A 5 -14.30 13.16 57.90
CA GLU A 5 -13.62 13.98 56.90
C GLU A 5 -12.33 14.55 57.51
N ARG A 6 -11.22 14.46 56.76
CA ARG A 6 -10.04 15.30 56.99
C ARG A 6 -9.75 16.12 55.73
N SER A 7 -10.18 17.38 55.85
CA SER A 7 -9.75 18.48 55.02
C SER A 7 -8.26 18.77 55.27
N ILE A 8 -7.42 18.73 54.25
CA ILE A 8 -6.04 19.19 54.33
C ILE A 8 -5.93 20.45 53.47
N MET A 9 -5.82 21.58 54.21
CA MET A 9 -5.49 22.89 53.65
C MET A 9 -4.06 22.89 53.11
N ALA A 10 -3.87 23.35 51.85
CA ALA A 10 -2.57 23.66 51.28
C ALA A 10 -2.18 25.12 51.62
N PRO A 11 -0.92 25.40 51.95
CA PRO A 11 -0.48 26.76 52.25
C PRO A 11 -0.30 27.58 50.97
N LYS A 12 -0.81 28.82 51.00
CA LYS A 12 -0.52 29.86 50.01
C LYS A 12 0.92 30.35 50.20
N ILE A 13 1.74 30.19 49.22
CA ILE A 13 3.06 30.84 49.12
C ILE A 13 2.92 32.00 48.11
N SER A 14 2.92 33.20 48.63
CA SER A 14 3.11 34.43 47.85
C SER A 14 4.61 34.71 47.77
N SER A 15 5.19 34.70 46.61
CA SER A 15 6.48 35.33 46.36
C SER A 15 6.42 36.11 45.04
N THR A 16 6.30 37.41 45.21
CA THR A 16 6.56 38.39 44.16
C THR A 16 8.06 38.46 43.91
N SER A 17 8.55 37.95 42.81
CA SER A 17 9.84 38.34 42.28
C SER A 17 9.66 38.78 40.84
N SER A 18 9.76 40.09 40.67
CA SER A 18 9.80 40.78 39.39
C SER A 18 11.12 40.43 38.69
N PHE A 19 11.10 39.49 37.76
CA PHE A 19 12.17 39.31 36.80
C PHE A 19 11.71 39.90 35.45
N GLY A 20 12.30 41.05 35.11
CA GLY A 20 12.16 41.66 33.79
C GLY A 20 12.65 40.68 32.71
N ARG A 21 11.71 40.12 31.99
CA ARG A 21 12.00 39.27 30.80
C ARG A 21 12.31 40.20 29.65
N LEU A 22 13.59 40.32 29.25
CA LEU A 22 13.96 40.82 27.95
C LEU A 22 13.30 39.96 26.89
N ILE A 23 12.25 40.47 26.30
CA ILE A 23 11.65 39.86 25.10
C ILE A 23 12.62 40.13 23.96
N ARG A 24 13.52 39.18 23.68
CA ARG A 24 14.17 39.10 22.38
C ARG A 24 13.10 38.73 21.38
N ASN A 25 12.73 39.65 20.50
CA ASN A 25 11.96 39.31 19.31
C ASN A 25 12.70 38.20 18.57
N PRO A 26 12.07 37.03 18.35
CA PRO A 26 12.65 36.05 17.44
C PRO A 26 12.64 36.71 16.06
N THR A 27 13.82 37.05 15.55
CA THR A 27 13.98 37.35 14.13
C THR A 27 13.38 36.18 13.37
N ALA A 28 12.34 36.48 12.61
CA ALA A 28 11.72 35.51 11.72
C ALA A 28 12.84 34.83 10.91
N PRO A 29 12.85 33.49 10.78
CA PRO A 29 13.83 32.83 9.94
C PRO A 29 13.69 33.44 8.54
N GLN A 30 14.78 34.06 8.06
CA GLN A 30 14.88 34.46 6.67
C GLN A 30 14.58 33.22 5.84
N ALA A 31 13.46 33.24 5.14
CA ALA A 31 13.14 32.23 4.16
C ALA A 31 14.29 32.22 3.15
N CYS A 32 15.09 31.17 3.16
CA CYS A 32 15.96 30.88 2.06
C CYS A 32 15.10 30.97 0.79
N PRO A 33 15.59 31.62 -0.29
CA PRO A 33 14.89 31.57 -1.57
C PRO A 33 14.76 30.11 -1.94
N GLY A 34 13.61 29.55 -1.58
CA GLY A 34 13.35 28.14 -1.75
C GLY A 34 13.39 27.85 -3.23
N PHE A 35 14.25 26.94 -3.63
CA PHE A 35 13.97 26.12 -4.80
C PHE A 35 12.70 25.33 -4.51
N SER A 36 11.57 26.02 -4.60
CA SER A 36 10.28 25.40 -4.69
C SER A 36 10.25 24.67 -6.03
N ARG A 37 10.74 23.43 -6.04
CA ARG A 37 10.38 22.51 -7.09
C ARG A 37 8.89 22.24 -6.86
N ALA A 38 8.05 23.02 -7.53
CA ALA A 38 6.65 22.72 -7.66
C ALA A 38 6.52 21.43 -8.49
N TYR A 39 6.73 20.30 -7.84
CA TYR A 39 6.36 19.00 -8.38
C TYR A 39 4.91 18.74 -7.93
N SER A 40 3.99 19.47 -8.53
CA SER A 40 2.60 19.09 -8.49
C SER A 40 2.38 18.07 -9.60
N ALA A 41 2.08 16.83 -9.23
CA ALA A 41 1.48 15.92 -10.18
C ALA A 41 0.22 16.60 -10.74
N PRO A 42 -0.06 16.52 -12.05
CA PRO A 42 -1.28 17.08 -12.62
C PRO A 42 -2.48 16.56 -11.84
N VAL A 43 -3.34 17.47 -11.37
CA VAL A 43 -4.52 17.14 -10.56
C VAL A 43 -5.52 16.29 -11.36
N ASP A 44 -5.47 16.37 -12.67
CA ASP A 44 -6.30 15.65 -13.64
C ASP A 44 -5.79 14.26 -13.99
N GLY A 45 -4.65 13.82 -13.42
CA GLY A 45 -4.03 12.53 -13.74
C GLY A 45 -3.36 12.53 -15.12
N SER A 46 -3.28 13.66 -15.83
CA SER A 46 -2.59 13.74 -17.11
C SER A 46 -1.08 13.49 -16.94
N ILE A 47 -0.48 12.92 -17.98
CA ILE A 47 0.95 12.66 -17.98
C ILE A 47 1.67 13.95 -18.38
N PRO A 48 2.61 14.44 -17.56
CA PRO A 48 3.39 15.63 -17.92
C PRO A 48 4.05 15.47 -19.30
N VAL A 49 3.95 16.50 -20.14
CA VAL A 49 4.48 16.50 -21.50
C VAL A 49 5.94 16.05 -21.55
N ALA A 50 6.76 16.45 -20.58
CA ALA A 50 8.17 16.04 -20.47
C ALA A 50 8.34 14.52 -20.29
N LYS A 51 7.33 13.82 -19.82
CA LYS A 51 7.35 12.35 -19.63
C LYS A 51 6.76 11.57 -20.80
N LEU A 52 6.05 12.20 -21.72
CA LEU A 52 5.44 11.53 -22.86
C LEU A 52 6.48 10.78 -23.71
N LYS A 53 7.68 11.31 -23.84
CA LYS A 53 8.77 10.66 -24.58
C LYS A 53 9.23 9.31 -23.99
N TYR A 54 8.90 9.03 -22.73
CA TYR A 54 9.26 7.77 -22.08
C TYR A 54 8.11 6.76 -22.07
N ILE A 55 6.96 7.14 -22.63
CA ILE A 55 5.81 6.25 -22.72
C ILE A 55 5.88 5.61 -24.11
N PRO A 56 6.07 4.29 -24.19
CA PRO A 56 6.04 3.62 -25.46
C PRO A 56 4.65 3.78 -26.10
N SER A 57 4.62 4.21 -27.34
CA SER A 57 3.40 4.29 -28.15
C SER A 57 2.92 2.92 -28.63
N SER A 58 3.82 1.94 -28.61
CA SER A 58 3.55 0.53 -28.85
C SER A 58 4.37 -0.30 -27.87
N GLY A 59 3.71 -1.19 -27.15
CA GLY A 59 4.37 -2.08 -26.21
C GLY A 59 4.45 -3.48 -26.79
N THR A 60 5.65 -4.06 -26.84
CA THR A 60 5.81 -5.49 -27.02
C THR A 60 6.10 -6.10 -25.65
N TYR A 61 5.16 -6.87 -25.14
CA TYR A 61 5.40 -7.68 -23.96
C TYR A 61 6.20 -8.94 -24.37
N PRO A 62 6.99 -9.52 -23.45
CA PRO A 62 7.63 -10.79 -23.69
C PRO A 62 6.61 -11.84 -24.10
N LYS A 63 6.96 -12.69 -25.07
CA LYS A 63 6.09 -13.81 -25.48
C LYS A 63 5.76 -14.69 -24.27
N GLY A 64 4.50 -15.13 -24.18
CA GLY A 64 4.03 -15.95 -23.10
C GLY A 64 3.58 -15.17 -21.85
N PHE A 65 3.59 -13.82 -21.90
CA PHE A 65 3.04 -12.97 -20.83
C PHE A 65 1.89 -12.12 -21.35
N LYS A 66 0.86 -12.01 -20.52
CA LYS A 66 -0.29 -11.14 -20.75
C LYS A 66 -0.41 -10.15 -19.58
N VAL A 67 -0.80 -8.93 -19.88
CA VAL A 67 -0.96 -7.87 -18.89
C VAL A 67 -2.32 -7.23 -19.05
N SER A 68 -3.00 -6.99 -17.94
CA SER A 68 -4.29 -6.30 -17.90
C SER A 68 -4.31 -5.30 -16.75
N GLY A 69 -5.04 -4.21 -16.95
CA GLY A 69 -5.32 -3.22 -15.91
C GLY A 69 -6.80 -2.85 -15.94
N THR A 70 -7.43 -2.78 -14.77
CA THR A 70 -8.84 -2.44 -14.65
C THR A 70 -9.10 -1.54 -13.46
N HIS A 71 -10.18 -0.78 -13.54
CA HIS A 71 -10.70 -0.01 -12.42
C HIS A 71 -11.64 -0.89 -11.59
N VAL A 72 -11.33 -1.05 -10.32
CA VAL A 72 -12.13 -1.83 -9.37
C VAL A 72 -12.55 -1.02 -8.15
N GLY A 73 -12.16 0.26 -8.08
CA GLY A 73 -12.57 1.17 -7.02
C GLY A 73 -11.89 0.91 -5.68
N VAL A 74 -10.66 0.42 -5.66
CA VAL A 74 -9.89 0.19 -4.42
C VAL A 74 -9.74 1.49 -3.62
N LYS A 75 -9.56 2.61 -4.31
CA LYS A 75 -9.46 3.94 -3.70
C LYS A 75 -10.73 4.75 -4.01
N PRO A 76 -11.51 5.18 -2.99
CA PRO A 76 -12.77 5.89 -3.20
C PRO A 76 -12.65 7.19 -4.01
N SER A 77 -11.50 7.87 -3.94
CA SER A 77 -11.23 9.10 -4.71
C SER A 77 -10.90 8.81 -6.19
N ASN A 78 -10.56 7.59 -6.54
CA ASN A 78 -10.35 7.18 -7.93
C ASN A 78 -11.68 6.83 -8.57
N LYS A 79 -12.04 7.49 -9.66
CA LYS A 79 -13.34 7.30 -10.31
C LYS A 79 -13.28 6.46 -11.58
N SER A 80 -12.12 6.39 -12.22
CA SER A 80 -12.03 5.76 -13.55
C SER A 80 -10.66 5.16 -13.89
N ASN A 81 -9.59 5.59 -13.23
CA ASN A 81 -8.25 5.11 -13.59
C ASN A 81 -8.07 3.66 -13.12
N PRO A 82 -7.36 2.81 -13.88
CA PRO A 82 -7.03 1.47 -13.43
C PRO A 82 -6.33 1.49 -12.07
N ASP A 83 -6.83 0.72 -11.12
CA ASP A 83 -6.29 0.57 -9.77
C ASP A 83 -6.00 -0.88 -9.40
N LEU A 84 -6.25 -1.79 -10.33
CA LEU A 84 -5.85 -3.19 -10.27
C LEU A 84 -5.12 -3.56 -11.55
N ALA A 85 -3.93 -4.15 -11.42
CA ALA A 85 -3.16 -4.69 -12.54
C ALA A 85 -2.92 -6.19 -12.33
N PHE A 86 -2.90 -6.92 -13.44
CA PHE A 86 -2.64 -8.35 -13.44
C PHE A 86 -1.65 -8.70 -14.54
N ILE A 87 -0.60 -9.42 -14.16
CA ILE A 87 0.39 -9.99 -15.09
C ILE A 87 0.23 -11.50 -15.04
N ALA A 88 -0.05 -12.11 -16.15
CA ALA A 88 -0.25 -13.55 -16.27
C ALA A 88 0.83 -14.17 -17.16
N SER A 89 1.37 -15.31 -16.73
CA SER A 89 2.21 -16.16 -17.56
C SER A 89 1.37 -17.30 -18.16
N GLU A 90 1.50 -17.53 -19.44
CA GLU A 90 0.78 -18.61 -20.14
C GLU A 90 1.23 -20.00 -19.67
N THR A 91 2.48 -20.10 -19.19
CA THR A 91 3.04 -21.32 -18.63
C THR A 91 3.60 -21.06 -17.23
N PRO A 92 3.66 -22.10 -16.35
CA PRO A 92 4.32 -21.97 -15.07
C PRO A 92 5.78 -21.52 -15.26
N CYS A 93 6.19 -20.49 -14.54
CA CYS A 93 7.53 -19.91 -14.65
C CYS A 93 8.24 -19.83 -13.28
N ALA A 94 9.53 -19.59 -13.32
CA ALA A 94 10.28 -19.21 -12.14
C ALA A 94 10.03 -17.72 -11.81
N ALA A 95 10.01 -17.40 -10.51
CA ALA A 95 9.92 -16.02 -10.06
C ALA A 95 10.86 -15.79 -8.88
N ALA A 96 11.43 -14.60 -8.83
CA ALA A 96 12.22 -14.14 -7.71
C ALA A 96 11.70 -12.77 -7.24
N ALA A 97 11.76 -12.52 -5.94
CA ALA A 97 11.35 -11.27 -5.35
C ALA A 97 12.32 -10.84 -4.25
N VAL A 98 12.39 -9.52 -4.05
CA VAL A 98 13.06 -8.92 -2.90
C VAL A 98 12.02 -8.32 -1.97
N PHE A 99 12.26 -8.45 -0.68
CA PHE A 99 11.33 -8.01 0.35
C PHE A 99 12.01 -7.08 1.33
N THR A 100 11.23 -6.17 1.91
CA THR A 100 11.74 -5.28 2.95
C THR A 100 12.23 -6.08 4.18
N LYS A 101 13.29 -5.58 4.81
CA LYS A 101 13.76 -6.07 6.12
C LYS A 101 13.06 -5.42 7.30
N ASN A 102 12.16 -4.46 7.05
CA ASN A 102 11.38 -3.84 8.12
C ASN A 102 10.57 -4.92 8.85
N LYS A 103 10.57 -4.87 10.17
CA LYS A 103 9.76 -5.79 11.00
C LYS A 103 8.26 -5.54 10.83
N PHE A 104 7.89 -4.32 10.51
CA PHE A 104 6.49 -3.91 10.26
C PHE A 104 6.17 -4.12 8.78
N GLN A 105 5.77 -5.34 8.44
CA GLN A 105 5.52 -5.73 7.06
C GLN A 105 4.02 -5.74 6.75
N ALA A 106 3.68 -5.31 5.54
CA ALA A 106 2.33 -5.43 5.02
C ALA A 106 1.97 -6.91 4.73
N ALA A 107 0.70 -7.23 4.80
CA ALA A 107 0.21 -8.58 4.55
C ALA A 107 0.66 -9.17 3.19
N PRO A 108 0.62 -8.42 2.07
CA PRO A 108 1.11 -8.91 0.78
C PRO A 108 2.57 -9.34 0.79
N VAL A 109 3.41 -8.67 1.59
CA VAL A 109 4.84 -9.01 1.73
C VAL A 109 5.00 -10.41 2.35
N THR A 110 4.26 -10.69 3.40
CA THR A 110 4.31 -11.98 4.10
C THR A 110 3.73 -13.08 3.23
N VAL A 111 2.51 -12.88 2.70
CA VAL A 111 1.82 -13.88 1.86
C VAL A 111 2.66 -14.25 0.64
N SER A 112 3.19 -13.26 -0.07
CA SER A 112 3.99 -13.51 -1.28
C SER A 112 5.32 -14.17 -0.99
N ARG A 113 5.99 -13.79 0.11
CA ARG A 113 7.24 -14.43 0.54
C ARG A 113 7.01 -15.90 0.88
N ASP A 114 5.98 -16.17 1.67
CA ASP A 114 5.69 -17.54 2.12
C ASP A 114 5.25 -18.42 0.95
N MET A 115 4.50 -17.87 0.01
CA MET A 115 4.11 -18.57 -1.22
C MET A 115 5.34 -18.90 -2.08
N LEU A 116 6.23 -17.95 -2.36
CA LEU A 116 7.45 -18.18 -3.12
C LEU A 116 8.35 -19.20 -2.44
N LYS A 117 8.48 -19.16 -1.11
CA LYS A 117 9.24 -20.13 -0.33
C LYS A 117 8.66 -21.54 -0.45
N ARG A 118 7.33 -21.70 -0.28
CA ARG A 118 6.68 -23.03 -0.41
C ARG A 118 6.86 -23.62 -1.79
N ARG A 119 6.83 -22.77 -2.82
CA ARG A 119 6.99 -23.20 -4.21
C ARG A 119 8.44 -23.29 -4.69
N SER A 120 9.42 -22.97 -3.82
CA SER A 120 10.85 -22.93 -4.20
C SER A 120 11.08 -22.04 -5.43
N ASN A 121 10.38 -20.90 -5.50
CA ASN A 121 10.43 -19.92 -6.59
C ASN A 121 10.03 -20.46 -7.97
N ALA A 122 9.31 -21.58 -8.04
CA ALA A 122 8.92 -22.22 -9.29
C ALA A 122 7.39 -22.38 -9.42
N GLY A 123 6.91 -22.52 -10.64
CA GLY A 123 5.50 -22.76 -10.91
C GLY A 123 4.61 -21.52 -10.67
N ILE A 124 5.16 -20.34 -10.78
CA ILE A 124 4.40 -19.09 -10.64
C ILE A 124 3.67 -18.80 -11.94
N ARG A 125 2.42 -18.38 -11.83
CA ARG A 125 1.54 -18.10 -12.96
C ARG A 125 1.13 -16.64 -13.05
N GLY A 126 1.06 -15.91 -11.93
CA GLY A 126 0.56 -14.56 -11.93
C GLY A 126 1.18 -13.62 -10.93
N VAL A 127 1.01 -12.32 -11.18
CA VAL A 127 1.24 -11.23 -10.23
C VAL A 127 0.03 -10.31 -10.27
N ILE A 128 -0.64 -10.16 -9.13
CA ILE A 128 -1.77 -9.25 -8.98
C ILE A 128 -1.37 -8.06 -8.10
N ILE A 129 -1.67 -6.86 -8.56
CA ILE A 129 -1.19 -5.61 -7.96
C ILE A 129 -2.37 -4.67 -7.77
N ASN A 130 -2.63 -4.21 -6.57
CA ASN A 130 -3.57 -3.12 -6.35
C ASN A 130 -2.85 -1.80 -6.06
N SER A 131 -3.47 -0.69 -6.49
CA SER A 131 -3.01 0.67 -6.28
C SER A 131 -4.11 1.51 -5.64
N GLY A 132 -4.24 1.41 -4.32
CA GLY A 132 -5.26 2.15 -3.57
C GLY A 132 -5.21 1.84 -2.09
N CYS A 133 -4.92 0.59 -1.74
CA CYS A 133 -4.78 0.12 -0.36
C CYS A 133 -3.48 -0.66 -0.20
N ALA A 134 -2.61 -0.22 0.70
CA ALA A 134 -1.33 -0.89 0.95
C ALA A 134 -1.50 -2.22 1.69
N ASN A 135 -2.65 -2.46 2.30
CA ASN A 135 -2.93 -3.61 3.16
C ASN A 135 -1.83 -3.81 4.23
N ALA A 136 -1.38 -2.69 4.80
CA ALA A 136 -0.38 -2.61 5.85
C ALA A 136 -1.06 -2.19 7.15
N VAL A 137 -0.60 -2.71 8.29
CA VAL A 137 -1.20 -2.44 9.62
C VAL A 137 -2.68 -2.89 9.70
N THR A 138 -3.01 -3.96 9.02
CA THR A 138 -4.39 -4.49 8.89
C THR A 138 -4.61 -5.79 9.66
N GLY A 139 -3.58 -6.26 10.37
CA GLY A 139 -3.65 -7.43 11.23
C GLY A 139 -4.05 -8.72 10.48
N LYS A 140 -4.69 -9.64 11.20
CA LYS A 140 -5.12 -10.94 10.66
C LYS A 140 -6.06 -10.79 9.46
N GLY A 141 -7.00 -9.84 9.54
CA GLY A 141 -7.93 -9.61 8.43
C GLY A 141 -7.24 -9.20 7.13
N GLY A 142 -6.15 -8.42 7.21
CA GLY A 142 -5.36 -8.07 6.04
C GLY A 142 -4.63 -9.26 5.41
N MET A 143 -4.19 -10.23 6.23
CA MET A 143 -3.62 -11.48 5.73
C MET A 143 -4.66 -12.27 4.93
N GLU A 144 -5.86 -12.45 5.49
CA GLU A 144 -6.99 -13.10 4.81
C GLU A 144 -7.36 -12.42 3.49
N ASP A 145 -7.34 -11.07 3.47
CA ASP A 145 -7.62 -10.30 2.25
C ASP A 145 -6.55 -10.51 1.18
N ALA A 146 -5.27 -10.54 1.56
CA ALA A 146 -4.17 -10.79 0.63
C ALA A 146 -4.21 -12.22 0.07
N GLU A 147 -4.52 -13.23 0.90
CA GLU A 147 -4.69 -14.61 0.48
C GLU A 147 -5.86 -14.76 -0.50
N LYS A 148 -7.00 -14.13 -0.20
CA LYS A 148 -8.16 -14.11 -1.11
C LYS A 148 -7.83 -13.46 -2.46
N MET A 149 -7.08 -12.34 -2.45
CA MET A 149 -6.65 -11.67 -3.66
C MET A 149 -5.78 -12.58 -4.53
N GLY A 150 -4.86 -13.33 -3.93
CA GLY A 150 -4.06 -14.33 -4.64
C GLY A 150 -4.90 -15.48 -5.19
N ALA A 151 -5.83 -16.00 -4.38
CA ALA A 151 -6.72 -17.09 -4.79
C ALA A 151 -7.63 -16.68 -5.96
N GLU A 152 -8.15 -15.45 -5.98
CA GLU A 152 -8.95 -14.97 -7.11
C GLU A 152 -8.11 -14.85 -8.38
N ALA A 153 -6.85 -14.40 -8.27
CA ALA A 153 -5.94 -14.38 -9.41
C ALA A 153 -5.65 -15.79 -9.94
N ASP A 154 -5.49 -16.76 -9.05
CA ASP A 154 -5.23 -18.16 -9.42
C ASP A 154 -6.40 -18.79 -10.19
N ARG A 155 -7.63 -18.39 -9.93
CA ARG A 155 -8.83 -18.85 -10.66
C ARG A 155 -8.75 -18.56 -12.17
N CYS A 156 -7.97 -17.53 -12.58
CA CYS A 156 -7.77 -17.22 -13.98
C CYS A 156 -6.98 -18.32 -14.74
N PHE A 157 -6.30 -19.20 -14.02
CA PHE A 157 -5.45 -20.23 -14.60
C PHE A 157 -6.07 -21.62 -14.61
N GLY A 158 -7.32 -21.75 -14.15
CA GLY A 158 -7.98 -23.04 -13.96
C GLY A 158 -7.42 -23.79 -12.76
N ASP A 159 -7.60 -25.10 -12.74
CA ASP A 159 -7.15 -25.94 -11.62
C ASP A 159 -5.64 -26.14 -11.66
N ILE A 160 -4.94 -25.60 -10.66
CA ILE A 160 -3.49 -25.77 -10.47
C ILE A 160 -3.31 -26.85 -9.38
N SER A 161 -3.51 -28.09 -9.74
CA SER A 161 -3.52 -29.24 -8.81
C SER A 161 -2.13 -29.80 -8.50
N ASP A 162 -1.12 -28.93 -8.35
CA ASP A 162 0.25 -29.38 -7.98
C ASP A 162 0.46 -29.55 -6.47
N GLY A 163 -0.58 -29.37 -5.67
CA GLY A 163 -0.54 -29.53 -4.21
C GLY A 163 0.30 -28.49 -3.45
N LYS A 164 0.90 -27.52 -4.15
CA LYS A 164 1.79 -26.50 -3.55
C LYS A 164 1.08 -25.20 -3.13
N GLY A 165 -0.23 -25.14 -3.32
CA GLY A 165 -1.05 -23.94 -3.03
C GLY A 165 -0.94 -22.88 -4.11
N GLY A 166 -1.33 -21.65 -3.78
CA GLY A 166 -1.43 -20.54 -4.73
C GLY A 166 -0.19 -20.30 -5.58
N SER A 167 -0.39 -19.80 -6.79
CA SER A 167 0.65 -19.54 -7.79
C SER A 167 0.79 -18.07 -8.19
N SER A 168 -0.01 -17.19 -7.57
CA SER A 168 -0.01 -15.76 -7.87
C SER A 168 0.59 -14.94 -6.75
N ILE A 169 1.55 -14.09 -7.10
CA ILE A 169 2.18 -13.12 -6.21
C ILE A 169 1.20 -11.96 -5.99
N VAL A 170 1.06 -11.51 -4.76
CA VAL A 170 0.20 -10.39 -4.39
C VAL A 170 1.05 -9.18 -4.04
N MET A 171 0.72 -8.03 -4.63
CA MET A 171 1.34 -6.75 -4.34
C MET A 171 0.27 -5.70 -4.07
N SER A 172 0.57 -4.78 -3.16
CA SER A 172 -0.37 -3.73 -2.77
C SER A 172 0.38 -2.43 -2.48
N THR A 173 -0.21 -1.31 -2.88
CA THR A 173 0.28 0.02 -2.53
C THR A 173 -0.90 0.97 -2.27
N GLY A 174 -0.70 2.00 -1.45
CA GLY A 174 -1.71 3.02 -1.18
C GLY A 174 -1.93 3.27 0.31
N VAL A 175 -3.19 3.39 0.73
CA VAL A 175 -3.57 3.75 2.10
C VAL A 175 -3.14 2.68 3.10
N ILE A 176 -2.54 3.11 4.21
CA ILE A 176 -2.09 2.27 5.32
C ILE A 176 -3.16 2.27 6.42
N GLY A 177 -3.31 1.15 7.13
CA GLY A 177 -4.21 1.02 8.27
C GLY A 177 -5.69 0.81 7.91
N GLN A 178 -6.02 0.81 6.64
CA GLN A 178 -7.37 0.55 6.16
C GLN A 178 -7.42 -0.78 5.42
N ARG A 179 -8.39 -1.61 5.76
CA ARG A 179 -8.73 -2.79 4.96
C ARG A 179 -9.57 -2.36 3.76
N TYR A 180 -9.35 -2.99 2.63
CA TYR A 180 -10.33 -2.86 1.56
C TYR A 180 -11.38 -3.95 1.73
N VAL A 181 -12.64 -3.53 1.60
CA VAL A 181 -13.70 -4.49 1.38
C VAL A 181 -13.44 -5.03 -0.02
N PHE A 182 -12.95 -6.25 -0.10
CA PHE A 182 -12.75 -6.93 -1.37
C PHE A 182 -14.16 -7.14 -1.97
N LEU A 183 -14.59 -6.14 -2.73
CA LEU A 183 -15.71 -6.37 -3.64
C LEU A 183 -15.21 -7.47 -4.57
N MET A 184 -15.85 -8.63 -4.52
CA MET A 184 -15.57 -9.76 -5.40
C MET A 184 -15.58 -9.25 -6.84
N VAL A 185 -14.43 -8.83 -7.31
CA VAL A 185 -14.23 -8.52 -8.72
C VAL A 185 -14.31 -9.87 -9.40
N LYS A 186 -15.47 -10.15 -9.96
CA LYS A 186 -15.60 -11.26 -10.91
C LYS A 186 -14.65 -10.92 -12.05
N PHE A 187 -13.48 -11.54 -12.08
CA PHE A 187 -12.53 -11.47 -13.19
C PHE A 187 -13.11 -12.06 -14.49
N GLY A 188 -14.44 -12.01 -14.66
CA GLY A 188 -15.16 -12.64 -15.74
C GLY A 188 -14.87 -12.13 -17.15
N ASN A 189 -14.00 -11.14 -17.35
CA ASN A 189 -13.74 -10.55 -18.67
C ASN A 189 -12.27 -10.28 -18.98
N ILE A 190 -11.33 -11.00 -18.38
CA ILE A 190 -9.95 -11.01 -18.88
C ILE A 190 -9.90 -12.07 -19.99
N ARG A 191 -10.30 -11.67 -21.20
CA ARG A 191 -10.04 -12.41 -22.44
C ARG A 191 -8.86 -11.81 -23.18
#